data_77986b2adb3ce5c19b0069724773608e
#
_entry.id   77986b2adb3ce5c19b0069724773608e
#
_cell.length_a   1.000
_cell.length_b   1.000
_cell.length_c   1.000
_cell.angle_alpha   90.00
_cell.angle_beta   90.00
_cell.angle_gamma   90.00
#
_symmetry.space_group_name_H-M   'P 1'
#
loop_
_entity.id
_entity.type
_entity.pdbx_description
1 polymer ?
#
loop_
_entity_poly.entity_id
_entity_poly.type
_entity_poly.pdbx_seq_one_letter_code
_entity_poly.pdbx_strand_id
1 'polypeptide(L)'
;MNSYKLYITGPQKYFPNGLAEMRMYKAVAEYYGFEVINDLSYIENGLVEYEPIDRGFLDDCDIVIADVNPFRGGEPESSTIFDLGIAFSKKKKIYTHVHDMRDVIHKYPRAHYNEDGKVIDEHGLKYADGYTLGNLMYMVPGKMIEGGFIECLRMLMIDLIEEEKARGQRIIPAVDHRADPTWPVQPGKWRAYLAGTECFMVEARAYGDWMQSICRKYNFEGIFPPDIAPDLPWPTDEEMQNVFTRSAFFFDRDQLHIRNSNLVIANLNPYHGHEPDSGTVFEAGMCFGLGYPCYGFISDDRPLIERINCLKGEDGKYRDIEKYLVEDYGFPLAARLATCVKLIHGDFTKAARIVATELGVYSDAKKTAAPHTVAERSAL
;
A
#
# COMPACT_ATOMS: atom_id res chain seq x y z
N MET A 1 24.72 3.29 24.28
CA MET A 1 23.51 3.54 23.46
C MET A 1 22.82 2.22 23.27
N ASN A 2 21.51 2.13 23.48
CA ASN A 2 20.79 0.94 23.05
C ASN A 2 20.90 0.87 21.52
N SER A 3 21.32 -0.26 20.98
CA SER A 3 21.40 -0.46 19.54
C SER A 3 19.97 -0.45 19.00
N TYR A 4 19.65 0.44 18.04
CA TYR A 4 18.38 0.41 17.34
C TYR A 4 18.38 -0.73 16.33
N LYS A 5 17.28 -1.48 16.27
CA LYS A 5 17.06 -2.51 15.27
C LYS A 5 16.52 -1.88 13.99
N LEU A 6 17.27 -2.06 12.90
CA LEU A 6 17.00 -1.49 11.59
C LEU A 6 16.58 -2.56 10.59
N TYR A 7 15.43 -2.36 9.94
CA TYR A 7 15.00 -3.13 8.79
C TYR A 7 15.16 -2.30 7.51
N ILE A 8 15.78 -2.88 6.49
CA ILE A 8 16.05 -2.23 5.20
C ILE A 8 15.22 -2.95 4.14
N THR A 9 14.40 -2.22 3.38
CA THR A 9 13.56 -2.79 2.32
C THR A 9 13.65 -1.98 1.03
N GLY A 10 13.46 -2.65 -0.10
CA GLY A 10 13.58 -2.03 -1.41
C GLY A 10 13.65 -3.04 -2.55
N PRO A 11 13.70 -2.55 -3.81
CA PRO A 11 13.77 -3.40 -4.99
C PRO A 11 15.12 -4.09 -5.20
N GLN A 12 16.11 -3.87 -4.34
CA GLN A 12 17.47 -4.41 -4.47
C GLN A 12 17.51 -5.92 -4.67
N LYS A 13 16.55 -6.64 -4.06
CA LYS A 13 16.41 -8.10 -4.23
C LYS A 13 16.28 -8.54 -5.69
N TYR A 14 15.81 -7.65 -6.56
CA TYR A 14 15.64 -7.92 -8.01
C TYR A 14 16.84 -7.48 -8.86
N PHE A 15 17.69 -6.63 -8.33
CA PHE A 15 18.81 -6.07 -9.11
C PHE A 15 19.93 -7.08 -9.31
N PRO A 16 20.67 -7.01 -10.44
CA PRO A 16 21.79 -7.92 -10.70
C PRO A 16 22.88 -7.88 -9.63
N ASN A 17 23.08 -6.72 -9.00
CA ASN A 17 24.06 -6.48 -7.93
C ASN A 17 23.39 -6.31 -6.55
N GLY A 18 22.09 -6.59 -6.43
CA GLY A 18 21.29 -6.26 -5.26
C GLY A 18 21.79 -6.89 -3.96
N LEU A 19 22.30 -8.13 -4.01
CA LEU A 19 22.91 -8.76 -2.83
C LEU A 19 24.14 -7.99 -2.34
N ALA A 20 24.99 -7.53 -3.27
CA ALA A 20 26.17 -6.73 -2.92
C ALA A 20 25.78 -5.39 -2.31
N GLU A 21 24.76 -4.73 -2.86
CA GLU A 21 24.21 -3.49 -2.31
C GLU A 21 23.63 -3.70 -0.90
N MET A 22 22.81 -4.71 -0.70
CA MET A 22 22.21 -5.00 0.61
C MET A 22 23.27 -5.36 1.66
N ARG A 23 24.31 -6.08 1.29
CA ARG A 23 25.48 -6.35 2.16
C ARG A 23 26.22 -5.06 2.52
N MET A 24 26.39 -4.16 1.56
CA MET A 24 27.00 -2.85 1.79
C MET A 24 26.11 -2.01 2.73
N TYR A 25 24.80 -1.92 2.51
CA TYR A 25 23.87 -1.19 3.36
C TYR A 25 23.92 -1.71 4.80
N LYS A 26 23.89 -3.04 4.96
CA LYS A 26 24.02 -3.68 6.26
C LYS A 26 25.34 -3.32 6.94
N ALA A 27 26.47 -3.50 6.24
CA ALA A 27 27.78 -3.22 6.82
C ALA A 27 27.95 -1.75 7.23
N VAL A 28 27.43 -0.81 6.43
CA VAL A 28 27.50 0.63 6.77
C VAL A 28 26.60 0.95 7.96
N ALA A 29 25.38 0.43 8.02
CA ALA A 29 24.50 0.66 9.16
C ALA A 29 25.07 0.06 10.45
N GLU A 30 25.61 -1.14 10.42
CA GLU A 30 26.26 -1.81 11.54
C GLU A 30 27.51 -1.04 12.02
N TYR A 31 28.30 -0.49 11.10
CA TYR A 31 29.43 0.39 11.44
C TYR A 31 28.99 1.61 12.26
N TYR A 32 27.81 2.15 12.00
CA TYR A 32 27.23 3.26 12.76
C TYR A 32 26.45 2.82 14.02
N GLY A 33 26.46 1.53 14.35
CA GLY A 33 25.93 1.02 15.61
C GLY A 33 24.45 0.57 15.55
N PHE A 34 23.88 0.39 14.38
CA PHE A 34 22.57 -0.23 14.22
C PHE A 34 22.69 -1.76 14.23
N GLU A 35 21.67 -2.44 14.72
CA GLU A 35 21.48 -3.87 14.53
C GLU A 35 20.60 -4.10 13.29
N VAL A 36 21.18 -4.52 12.16
CA VAL A 36 20.42 -4.77 10.94
C VAL A 36 19.86 -6.18 10.97
N ILE A 37 18.53 -6.28 11.02
CA ILE A 37 17.80 -7.54 11.21
C ILE A 37 17.38 -8.23 9.90
N ASN A 38 17.82 -7.72 8.74
CA ASN A 38 17.51 -8.33 7.45
C ASN A 38 18.14 -9.72 7.33
N ASP A 39 17.33 -10.69 6.95
CA ASP A 39 17.82 -11.95 6.40
C ASP A 39 18.05 -11.79 4.90
N LEU A 40 19.28 -12.00 4.46
CA LEU A 40 19.67 -11.90 3.04
C LEU A 40 19.72 -13.27 2.33
N SER A 41 19.43 -14.36 3.04
CA SER A 41 19.56 -15.71 2.50
C SER A 41 18.70 -15.94 1.26
N TYR A 42 17.48 -15.37 1.23
CA TYR A 42 16.59 -15.49 0.08
C TYR A 42 17.14 -14.78 -1.18
N ILE A 43 17.89 -13.67 -1.02
CA ILE A 43 18.58 -13.02 -2.14
C ILE A 43 19.81 -13.86 -2.56
N GLU A 44 20.54 -14.40 -1.59
CA GLU A 44 21.69 -15.29 -1.83
C GLU A 44 21.28 -16.52 -2.62
N ASN A 45 20.13 -17.11 -2.30
CA ASN A 45 19.54 -18.23 -3.00
C ASN A 45 18.85 -17.83 -4.32
N GLY A 46 18.90 -16.51 -4.67
CA GLY A 46 18.43 -15.96 -5.92
C GLY A 46 16.91 -16.05 -6.09
N LEU A 47 16.16 -15.81 -5.03
CA LEU A 47 14.69 -15.86 -4.98
C LEU A 47 14.12 -17.25 -5.38
N VAL A 48 14.87 -18.34 -5.20
CA VAL A 48 14.43 -19.67 -5.64
C VAL A 48 13.42 -20.29 -4.66
N GLU A 49 13.52 -19.94 -3.39
CA GLU A 49 12.59 -20.42 -2.36
C GLU A 49 11.91 -19.22 -1.72
N TYR A 50 10.60 -19.11 -1.92
CA TYR A 50 9.78 -18.20 -1.18
C TYR A 50 9.46 -18.84 0.17
N GLU A 51 10.25 -18.52 1.17
CA GLU A 51 9.79 -18.64 2.56
C GLU A 51 8.84 -17.45 2.79
N PRO A 52 7.64 -17.67 3.37
CA PRO A 52 6.78 -16.56 3.78
C PRO A 52 7.63 -15.65 4.66
N ILE A 53 8.00 -14.47 4.14
CA ILE A 53 8.88 -13.54 4.85
C ILE A 53 8.30 -13.35 6.23
N ASP A 54 9.07 -13.74 7.22
CA ASP A 54 8.65 -13.76 8.60
C ASP A 54 8.13 -12.37 8.97
N ARG A 55 6.88 -12.32 9.42
CA ARG A 55 6.26 -11.10 9.95
C ARG A 55 7.07 -10.51 11.11
N GLY A 56 7.93 -11.32 11.72
CA GLY A 56 8.76 -10.98 12.86
C GLY A 56 9.69 -9.80 12.63
N PHE A 57 10.27 -9.61 11.44
CA PHE A 57 11.19 -8.48 11.22
C PHE A 57 10.53 -7.13 11.46
N LEU A 58 9.31 -6.93 10.98
CA LEU A 58 8.58 -5.69 11.21
C LEU A 58 8.00 -5.57 12.62
N ASP A 59 7.86 -6.67 13.35
CA ASP A 59 7.56 -6.65 14.77
C ASP A 59 8.79 -6.25 15.59
N ASP A 60 9.94 -6.80 15.25
CA ASP A 60 11.18 -6.67 16.00
C ASP A 60 11.97 -5.38 15.71
N CYS A 61 11.81 -4.75 14.54
CA CYS A 61 12.53 -3.51 14.23
C CYS A 61 12.01 -2.31 15.02
N ASP A 62 12.90 -1.32 15.19
CA ASP A 62 12.55 0.02 15.69
C ASP A 62 12.33 0.99 14.53
N ILE A 63 13.10 0.80 13.47
CA ILE A 63 13.25 1.73 12.34
C ILE A 63 13.20 0.96 11.03
N VAL A 64 12.55 1.53 10.02
CA VAL A 64 12.56 1.04 8.63
C VAL A 64 13.20 2.09 7.74
N ILE A 65 14.16 1.68 6.90
CA ILE A 65 14.63 2.47 5.75
C ILE A 65 14.18 1.77 4.49
N ALA A 66 13.49 2.51 3.61
CA ALA A 66 12.93 1.98 2.37
C ALA A 66 13.37 2.76 1.14
N ASP A 67 13.70 2.02 0.08
CA ASP A 67 13.89 2.55 -1.26
C ASP A 67 12.54 2.63 -1.97
N VAL A 68 12.08 3.86 -2.24
CA VAL A 68 10.81 4.13 -2.91
C VAL A 68 10.99 4.72 -4.31
N ASN A 69 12.11 4.40 -4.95
CA ASN A 69 12.32 4.72 -6.37
C ASN A 69 11.32 3.98 -7.25
N PRO A 70 10.92 4.55 -8.39
CA PRO A 70 10.11 3.86 -9.38
C PRO A 70 10.71 2.51 -9.80
N PHE A 71 9.86 1.48 -9.89
CA PHE A 71 10.26 0.13 -10.22
C PHE A 71 9.33 -0.46 -11.29
N ARG A 72 9.86 -0.83 -12.44
CA ARG A 72 9.10 -1.36 -13.59
C ARG A 72 7.91 -0.49 -14.03
N GLY A 73 8.03 0.80 -13.85
CA GLY A 73 6.99 1.77 -14.17
C GLY A 73 7.10 3.02 -13.32
N GLY A 74 5.98 3.66 -13.03
CA GLY A 74 5.95 4.87 -12.20
C GLY A 74 5.87 4.61 -10.70
N GLU A 75 5.40 3.43 -10.30
CA GLU A 75 5.21 3.09 -8.90
C GLU A 75 6.44 2.42 -8.29
N PRO A 76 6.69 2.58 -6.98
CA PRO A 76 7.69 1.81 -6.25
C PRO A 76 7.35 0.31 -6.19
N GLU A 77 8.31 -0.50 -5.79
CA GLU A 77 8.15 -1.94 -5.63
C GLU A 77 7.11 -2.26 -4.54
N SER A 78 6.12 -3.07 -4.88
CA SER A 78 4.92 -3.26 -4.08
C SER A 78 5.16 -3.95 -2.73
N SER A 79 6.12 -4.90 -2.64
CA SER A 79 6.43 -5.50 -1.33
C SER A 79 7.01 -4.49 -0.36
N THR A 80 7.85 -3.58 -0.86
CA THR A 80 8.45 -2.48 -0.08
C THR A 80 7.36 -1.57 0.49
N ILE A 81 6.42 -1.17 -0.35
CA ILE A 81 5.31 -0.30 0.06
C ILE A 81 4.36 -1.00 1.04
N PHE A 82 4.12 -2.29 0.84
CA PHE A 82 3.33 -3.09 1.76
C PHE A 82 3.99 -3.17 3.15
N ASP A 83 5.30 -3.39 3.19
CA ASP A 83 6.08 -3.37 4.44
C ASP A 83 6.03 -2.02 5.14
N LEU A 84 6.04 -0.90 4.41
CA LEU A 84 5.87 0.43 4.98
C LEU A 84 4.50 0.61 5.64
N GLY A 85 3.43 0.09 5.03
CA GLY A 85 2.09 0.09 5.63
C GLY A 85 2.05 -0.69 6.94
N ILE A 86 2.65 -1.88 6.97
CA ILE A 86 2.78 -2.67 8.21
C ILE A 86 3.59 -1.91 9.26
N ALA A 87 4.75 -1.37 8.89
CA ALA A 87 5.62 -0.60 9.78
C ALA A 87 4.88 0.59 10.41
N PHE A 88 4.12 1.31 9.60
CA PHE A 88 3.30 2.42 10.07
C PHE A 88 2.23 1.97 11.09
N SER A 89 1.49 0.89 10.79
CA SER A 89 0.47 0.35 11.70
C SER A 89 1.05 -0.04 13.07
N LYS A 90 2.33 -0.46 13.08
CA LYS A 90 3.11 -0.84 14.27
C LYS A 90 3.88 0.32 14.89
N LYS A 91 3.65 1.55 14.45
CA LYS A 91 4.27 2.79 14.97
C LYS A 91 5.81 2.79 14.88
N LYS A 92 6.37 2.15 13.86
CA LYS A 92 7.82 2.18 13.61
C LYS A 92 8.25 3.53 13.05
N LYS A 93 9.49 3.93 13.27
CA LYS A 93 10.08 5.09 12.58
C LYS A 93 10.32 4.71 11.12
N ILE A 94 9.85 5.54 10.20
CA ILE A 94 9.94 5.30 8.76
C ILE A 94 10.82 6.38 8.13
N TYR A 95 11.81 5.94 7.39
CA TYR A 95 12.64 6.76 6.51
C TYR A 95 12.58 6.17 5.11
N THR A 96 12.42 7.03 4.13
CA THR A 96 12.39 6.61 2.72
C THR A 96 13.40 7.42 1.92
N HIS A 97 13.93 6.85 0.86
CA HIS A 97 14.76 7.59 -0.08
C HIS A 97 14.29 7.41 -1.52
N VAL A 98 14.50 8.46 -2.29
CA VAL A 98 14.19 8.53 -3.71
C VAL A 98 15.23 9.40 -4.40
N HIS A 99 15.64 9.03 -5.62
CA HIS A 99 16.67 9.78 -6.35
C HIS A 99 16.18 11.08 -6.96
N ASP A 100 14.87 11.20 -7.19
CA ASP A 100 14.27 12.35 -7.88
C ASP A 100 13.02 12.83 -7.13
N MET A 101 13.14 13.98 -6.48
CA MET A 101 12.06 14.64 -5.75
C MET A 101 11.36 15.75 -6.58
N ARG A 102 11.55 15.81 -7.90
CA ARG A 102 10.79 16.73 -8.74
C ARG A 102 9.32 16.36 -8.80
N ASP A 103 8.50 17.32 -9.20
CA ASP A 103 7.07 17.11 -9.40
C ASP A 103 6.77 15.98 -10.37
N VAL A 104 5.68 15.27 -10.11
CA VAL A 104 5.18 14.13 -10.91
C VAL A 104 5.14 14.45 -12.40
N ILE A 105 4.70 15.65 -12.77
CA ILE A 105 4.64 16.11 -14.18
C ILE A 105 6.02 16.06 -14.87
N HIS A 106 7.10 16.15 -14.11
CA HIS A 106 8.46 16.13 -14.65
C HIS A 106 9.13 14.74 -14.58
N LYS A 107 8.52 13.79 -13.86
CA LYS A 107 9.04 12.43 -13.70
C LYS A 107 8.44 11.43 -14.67
N TYR A 108 7.15 11.60 -14.97
CA TYR A 108 6.41 10.63 -15.79
C TYR A 108 6.29 11.13 -17.21
N PRO A 109 6.88 10.43 -18.22
CA PRO A 109 6.97 10.92 -19.58
C PRO A 109 5.61 11.17 -20.28
N ARG A 110 4.54 10.55 -19.76
CA ARG A 110 3.18 10.65 -20.32
C ARG A 110 2.23 11.49 -19.49
N ALA A 111 2.73 12.05 -18.37
CA ALA A 111 1.96 12.98 -17.57
C ALA A 111 1.74 14.29 -18.34
N HIS A 112 0.52 14.80 -18.33
CA HIS A 112 0.17 16.06 -18.96
C HIS A 112 -0.98 16.75 -18.20
N TYR A 113 -1.16 18.04 -18.45
CA TYR A 113 -2.28 18.78 -17.87
C TYR A 113 -3.53 18.56 -18.73
N ASN A 114 -4.66 18.26 -18.08
CA ASN A 114 -5.97 18.26 -18.72
C ASN A 114 -6.53 19.70 -18.84
N GLU A 115 -7.73 19.85 -19.41
CA GLU A 115 -8.40 21.14 -19.60
C GLU A 115 -8.68 21.87 -18.27
N ASP A 116 -8.82 21.13 -17.16
CA ASP A 116 -9.01 21.69 -15.81
C ASP A 116 -7.69 22.02 -15.08
N GLY A 117 -6.54 21.86 -15.75
CA GLY A 117 -5.23 22.10 -15.18
C GLY A 117 -4.76 21.01 -14.22
N LYS A 118 -5.35 19.82 -14.24
CA LYS A 118 -4.95 18.66 -13.42
C LYS A 118 -3.98 17.79 -14.17
N VAL A 119 -2.98 17.25 -13.47
CA VAL A 119 -2.04 16.29 -14.05
C VAL A 119 -2.74 14.94 -14.20
N ILE A 120 -2.76 14.43 -15.41
CA ILE A 120 -3.33 13.13 -15.77
C ILE A 120 -2.34 12.30 -16.57
N ASP A 121 -2.52 10.98 -16.59
CA ASP A 121 -1.79 10.05 -17.44
C ASP A 121 -2.45 9.87 -18.83
N GLU A 122 -1.90 9.00 -19.66
CA GLU A 122 -2.44 8.69 -20.98
C GLU A 122 -3.82 8.00 -20.96
N HIS A 123 -4.26 7.51 -19.81
CA HIS A 123 -5.56 6.86 -19.62
C HIS A 123 -6.58 7.80 -18.97
N GLY A 124 -6.20 9.06 -18.70
CA GLY A 124 -7.05 10.05 -18.05
C GLY A 124 -7.16 9.89 -16.54
N LEU A 125 -6.35 9.02 -15.94
CA LEU A 125 -6.28 8.90 -14.49
C LEU A 125 -5.48 10.07 -13.92
N LYS A 126 -6.01 10.72 -12.90
CA LYS A 126 -5.32 11.82 -12.24
C LYS A 126 -4.15 11.27 -11.43
N TYR A 127 -3.02 11.95 -11.55
CA TYR A 127 -2.06 11.90 -10.46
C TYR A 127 -2.66 12.66 -9.28
N ALA A 128 -2.54 12.09 -8.09
CA ALA A 128 -3.14 12.68 -6.90
C ALA A 128 -2.83 14.18 -6.78
N ASP A 129 -3.86 15.00 -6.57
CA ASP A 129 -3.78 16.45 -6.62
C ASP A 129 -2.65 17.01 -5.74
N GLY A 130 -1.61 17.55 -6.37
CA GLY A 130 -0.52 18.24 -5.71
C GLY A 130 0.57 17.35 -5.10
N TYR A 131 0.66 16.09 -5.50
CA TYR A 131 1.81 15.26 -5.12
C TYR A 131 2.99 15.58 -5.99
N THR A 132 3.86 16.36 -5.42
CA THR A 132 5.09 16.76 -6.05
C THR A 132 6.13 15.63 -6.01
N LEU A 133 6.09 14.77 -5.00
CA LEU A 133 7.23 13.89 -4.68
C LEU A 133 6.93 12.40 -4.84
N GLY A 134 5.67 11.99 -4.85
CA GLY A 134 5.24 10.61 -4.89
C GLY A 134 3.85 10.42 -4.27
N ASN A 135 3.49 9.19 -3.87
CA ASN A 135 2.22 8.94 -3.21
C ASN A 135 2.28 9.38 -1.74
N LEU A 136 1.24 10.08 -1.27
CA LEU A 136 1.15 10.61 0.09
C LEU A 136 1.25 9.53 1.17
N MET A 137 0.79 8.33 0.87
CA MET A 137 0.68 7.27 1.85
C MET A 137 2.04 6.82 2.40
N TYR A 138 3.13 6.92 1.62
CA TYR A 138 4.48 6.66 2.12
C TYR A 138 5.30 7.94 2.36
N MET A 139 4.85 9.07 1.80
CA MET A 139 5.54 10.35 1.95
C MET A 139 5.22 11.02 3.30
N VAL A 140 3.96 10.98 3.75
CA VAL A 140 3.53 11.68 4.99
C VAL A 140 3.97 10.94 6.26
N PRO A 141 3.82 9.60 6.38
CA PRO A 141 4.14 8.91 7.63
C PRO A 141 5.64 8.75 7.89
N GLY A 142 6.45 8.95 6.85
CA GLY A 142 7.90 8.81 6.90
C GLY A 142 8.64 10.09 6.62
N LYS A 143 9.94 10.09 6.83
CA LYS A 143 10.83 11.15 6.36
C LYS A 143 11.44 10.72 5.03
N MET A 144 11.02 11.39 3.96
CA MET A 144 11.55 11.15 2.61
C MET A 144 12.81 12.00 2.37
N ILE A 145 13.84 11.37 1.85
CA ILE A 145 15.15 11.98 1.59
C ILE A 145 15.49 11.82 0.09
N GLU A 146 15.86 12.93 -0.56
CA GLU A 146 16.45 12.86 -1.89
C GLU A 146 17.86 12.29 -1.81
N GLY A 147 18.12 11.26 -2.59
CA GLY A 147 19.41 10.56 -2.62
C GLY A 147 19.23 9.04 -2.51
N GLY A 148 20.24 8.38 -1.95
CA GLY A 148 20.25 6.95 -1.73
C GLY A 148 20.22 6.57 -0.25
N PHE A 149 20.49 5.30 0.00
CA PHE A 149 20.53 4.74 1.35
C PHE A 149 21.47 5.52 2.30
N ILE A 150 22.63 5.96 1.82
CA ILE A 150 23.63 6.64 2.66
C ILE A 150 23.13 8.00 3.13
N GLU A 151 22.50 8.80 2.25
CA GLU A 151 21.90 10.09 2.60
C GLU A 151 20.77 9.89 3.61
N CYS A 152 19.96 8.85 3.39
CA CYS A 152 18.87 8.48 4.28
C CYS A 152 19.38 8.08 5.68
N LEU A 153 20.39 7.22 5.74
CA LEU A 153 21.01 6.80 7.00
C LEU A 153 21.64 7.97 7.76
N ARG A 154 22.31 8.89 7.04
CA ARG A 154 22.86 10.12 7.65
C ARG A 154 21.78 10.98 8.28
N MET A 155 20.66 11.16 7.59
CA MET A 155 19.55 11.96 8.11
C MET A 155 18.93 11.30 9.35
N LEU A 156 18.72 9.97 9.31
CA LEU A 156 18.31 9.21 10.48
C LEU A 156 19.23 9.43 11.67
N MET A 157 20.54 9.36 11.46
CA MET A 157 21.51 9.59 12.54
C MET A 157 21.43 11.00 13.12
N ILE A 158 21.26 12.02 12.27
CA ILE A 158 21.08 13.41 12.72
C ILE A 158 19.83 13.52 13.59
N ASP A 159 18.70 12.96 13.15
CA ASP A 159 17.45 13.00 13.89
C ASP A 159 17.55 12.27 15.23
N LEU A 160 18.21 11.11 15.30
CA LEU A 160 18.43 10.41 16.56
C LEU A 160 19.32 11.18 17.52
N ILE A 161 20.35 11.90 17.03
CA ILE A 161 21.18 12.78 17.85
C ILE A 161 20.37 13.96 18.39
N GLU A 162 19.53 14.57 17.56
CA GLU A 162 18.66 15.69 17.99
C GLU A 162 17.60 15.21 18.99
N GLU A 163 17.02 14.04 18.81
CA GLU A 163 16.10 13.43 19.77
C GLU A 163 16.79 13.15 21.12
N GLU A 164 18.02 12.65 21.10
CA GLU A 164 18.77 12.40 22.34
C GLU A 164 19.09 13.70 23.07
N LYS A 165 19.50 14.75 22.35
CA LYS A 165 19.69 16.10 22.93
C LYS A 165 18.38 16.64 23.51
N ALA A 166 17.26 16.39 22.84
CA ALA A 166 15.95 16.87 23.24
C ALA A 166 15.38 16.13 24.46
N ARG A 167 15.77 14.88 24.72
CA ARG A 167 15.30 14.09 25.89
C ARG A 167 15.54 14.79 27.24
N GLY A 168 16.53 15.67 27.32
CA GLY A 168 16.77 16.52 28.50
C GLY A 168 15.89 17.78 28.56
N GLN A 169 15.14 18.08 27.52
CA GLN A 169 14.28 19.26 27.41
C GLN A 169 12.82 18.83 27.47
N ARG A 170 11.97 19.60 28.16
CA ARG A 170 10.52 19.36 28.19
C ARG A 170 9.92 19.69 26.84
N ILE A 171 9.82 18.69 25.96
CA ILE A 171 9.17 18.83 24.65
C ILE A 171 7.67 18.67 24.88
N ILE A 172 6.90 19.64 24.38
CA ILE A 172 5.46 19.46 24.18
C ILE A 172 5.35 18.43 23.06
N PRO A 173 4.74 17.24 23.30
CA PRO A 173 4.58 16.25 22.23
C PRO A 173 3.86 16.89 21.06
N ALA A 174 4.32 16.63 19.84
CA ALA A 174 3.52 16.92 18.67
C ALA A 174 2.15 16.25 18.85
N VAL A 175 1.09 16.95 18.50
CA VAL A 175 -0.26 16.39 18.55
C VAL A 175 -0.24 15.09 17.75
N ASP A 176 -0.54 13.98 18.40
CA ASP A 176 -0.67 12.69 17.72
C ASP A 176 -1.98 12.73 16.93
N HIS A 177 -1.90 13.09 15.66
CA HIS A 177 -3.05 13.10 14.74
C HIS A 177 -3.64 11.70 14.50
N ARG A 178 -3.03 10.67 15.08
CA ARG A 178 -3.52 9.28 15.06
C ARG A 178 -4.50 9.03 16.21
N ALA A 179 -5.48 9.93 16.37
CA ALA A 179 -6.53 9.74 17.36
C ALA A 179 -7.22 8.38 17.18
N ASP A 180 -7.61 7.76 18.27
CA ASP A 180 -8.45 6.56 18.19
C ASP A 180 -9.73 6.91 17.44
N PRO A 181 -10.23 6.00 16.56
CA PRO A 181 -11.41 6.29 15.77
C PRO A 181 -12.62 6.56 16.68
N THR A 182 -13.31 7.63 16.39
CA THR A 182 -14.54 8.00 17.09
C THR A 182 -15.76 7.22 16.60
N TRP A 183 -15.58 6.44 15.53
CA TRP A 183 -16.59 5.55 14.94
C TRP A 183 -16.19 4.07 15.04
N PRO A 184 -16.16 3.46 16.19
CA PRO A 184 -15.82 2.06 16.28
C PRO A 184 -16.82 1.23 15.45
N VAL A 185 -16.28 0.28 14.69
CA VAL A 185 -17.13 -0.68 14.00
C VAL A 185 -17.91 -1.48 15.06
N GLN A 186 -19.24 -1.50 14.93
CA GLN A 186 -20.06 -2.26 15.87
C GLN A 186 -19.75 -3.75 15.79
N PRO A 187 -19.65 -4.46 16.92
CA PRO A 187 -19.44 -5.90 16.92
C PRO A 187 -20.47 -6.62 16.04
N GLY A 188 -20.00 -7.52 15.20
CA GLY A 188 -20.85 -8.29 14.27
C GLY A 188 -21.22 -7.57 12.98
N LYS A 189 -20.79 -6.31 12.78
CA LYS A 189 -20.90 -5.63 11.49
C LYS A 189 -19.56 -5.58 10.76
N TRP A 190 -19.64 -5.70 9.44
CA TRP A 190 -18.48 -5.61 8.57
C TRP A 190 -18.47 -4.29 7.81
N ARG A 191 -17.34 -3.64 7.84
CA ARG A 191 -17.08 -2.40 7.14
C ARG A 191 -15.75 -2.48 6.43
N ALA A 192 -15.80 -2.44 5.09
CA ALA A 192 -14.63 -2.54 4.23
C ALA A 192 -14.07 -1.17 3.90
N TYR A 193 -12.78 -0.97 4.08
CA TYR A 193 -12.06 0.11 3.40
C TYR A 193 -11.86 -0.28 1.94
N LEU A 194 -12.25 0.59 1.02
CA LEU A 194 -12.27 0.34 -0.42
C LEU A 194 -11.03 1.00 -1.06
N ALA A 195 -9.88 0.34 -0.91
CA ALA A 195 -8.62 0.83 -1.43
C ALA A 195 -8.52 0.64 -2.95
N GLY A 196 -8.15 1.67 -3.69
CA GLY A 196 -8.02 1.52 -5.13
C GLY A 196 -7.85 2.81 -5.90
N THR A 197 -7.44 2.65 -7.14
CA THR A 197 -7.24 3.74 -8.11
C THR A 197 -8.52 4.46 -8.52
N GLU A 198 -9.68 3.94 -8.15
CA GLU A 198 -10.99 4.54 -8.42
C GLU A 198 -11.12 5.94 -7.81
N CYS A 199 -10.39 6.25 -6.73
CA CYS A 199 -10.33 7.58 -6.14
C CYS A 199 -9.64 8.63 -7.04
N PHE A 200 -8.85 8.19 -8.03
CA PHE A 200 -8.16 9.06 -8.99
C PHE A 200 -8.94 9.27 -10.29
N MET A 201 -10.06 8.57 -10.47
CA MET A 201 -10.90 8.71 -11.66
C MET A 201 -11.59 10.08 -11.69
N VAL A 202 -11.91 10.57 -12.86
CA VAL A 202 -12.65 11.83 -13.05
C VAL A 202 -13.99 11.76 -12.30
N GLU A 203 -14.68 10.61 -12.40
CA GLU A 203 -15.97 10.33 -11.75
C GLU A 203 -15.81 9.59 -10.41
N ALA A 204 -14.74 9.85 -9.66
CA ALA A 204 -14.40 9.14 -8.43
C ALA A 204 -15.60 9.00 -7.47
N ARG A 205 -16.41 10.08 -7.31
CA ARG A 205 -17.59 10.04 -6.43
C ARG A 205 -18.62 9.03 -6.91
N ALA A 206 -18.93 9.02 -8.19
CA ALA A 206 -19.90 8.07 -8.76
C ALA A 206 -19.42 6.63 -8.62
N TYR A 207 -18.12 6.38 -8.80
CA TYR A 207 -17.53 5.06 -8.55
C TYR A 207 -17.64 4.65 -7.09
N GLY A 208 -17.32 5.54 -6.16
CA GLY A 208 -17.46 5.29 -4.72
C GLY A 208 -18.91 4.94 -4.35
N ASP A 209 -19.88 5.72 -4.80
CA ASP A 209 -21.30 5.47 -4.56
C ASP A 209 -21.75 4.11 -5.13
N TRP A 210 -21.26 3.74 -6.31
CA TRP A 210 -21.50 2.43 -6.93
C TRP A 210 -20.88 1.31 -6.09
N MET A 211 -19.60 1.39 -5.73
CA MET A 211 -18.93 0.39 -4.91
C MET A 211 -19.63 0.18 -3.56
N GLN A 212 -20.00 1.27 -2.89
CA GLN A 212 -20.75 1.23 -1.64
C GLN A 212 -22.14 0.60 -1.83
N SER A 213 -22.80 0.84 -2.96
CA SER A 213 -24.09 0.20 -3.28
C SER A 213 -23.94 -1.32 -3.43
N ILE A 214 -22.83 -1.79 -4.03
CA ILE A 214 -22.49 -3.21 -4.14
C ILE A 214 -22.23 -3.82 -2.73
N CYS A 215 -21.48 -3.13 -1.88
CA CYS A 215 -21.27 -3.58 -0.50
C CYS A 215 -22.62 -3.76 0.24
N ARG A 216 -23.49 -2.75 0.19
CA ARG A 216 -24.85 -2.82 0.80
C ARG A 216 -25.67 -3.97 0.23
N LYS A 217 -25.61 -4.22 -1.09
CA LYS A 217 -26.28 -5.35 -1.74
C LYS A 217 -25.86 -6.70 -1.14
N TYR A 218 -24.63 -6.81 -0.70
CA TYR A 218 -24.07 -8.02 -0.10
C TYR A 218 -24.00 -7.99 1.44
N ASN A 219 -24.74 -7.06 2.07
CA ASN A 219 -24.92 -6.96 3.52
C ASN A 219 -23.67 -6.56 4.33
N PHE A 220 -22.80 -5.73 3.79
CA PHE A 220 -21.74 -5.06 4.53
C PHE A 220 -21.62 -3.60 4.10
N GLU A 221 -20.89 -2.80 4.87
CA GLU A 221 -20.66 -1.39 4.57
C GLU A 221 -19.32 -1.22 3.83
N GLY A 222 -19.22 -0.22 2.95
CA GLY A 222 -17.97 0.22 2.35
C GLY A 222 -17.67 1.66 2.73
N ILE A 223 -16.41 1.97 3.02
CA ILE A 223 -15.89 3.33 3.15
C ILE A 223 -14.97 3.57 1.96
N PHE A 224 -15.24 4.60 1.20
CA PHE A 224 -14.43 5.01 0.06
C PHE A 224 -13.49 6.15 0.45
N PRO A 225 -12.20 6.18 0.02
CA PRO A 225 -11.22 7.18 0.45
C PRO A 225 -11.72 8.63 0.40
N PRO A 226 -12.42 9.11 -0.67
CA PRO A 226 -12.98 10.45 -0.73
C PRO A 226 -14.21 10.72 0.15
N ASP A 227 -14.66 9.77 0.96
CA ASP A 227 -15.78 10.03 1.88
C ASP A 227 -15.41 11.09 2.92
N ILE A 228 -16.44 11.74 3.46
CA ILE A 228 -16.26 12.72 4.54
C ILE A 228 -15.92 11.97 5.82
N ALA A 229 -14.86 12.39 6.49
CA ALA A 229 -14.56 11.98 7.86
C ALA A 229 -15.17 13.00 8.83
N PRO A 230 -16.28 12.70 9.55
CA PRO A 230 -17.00 13.70 10.35
C PRO A 230 -16.17 14.36 11.44
N ASP A 231 -15.18 13.62 11.97
CA ASP A 231 -14.35 14.09 13.07
C ASP A 231 -13.07 14.81 12.61
N LEU A 232 -12.86 14.92 11.29
CA LEU A 232 -11.74 15.64 10.73
C LEU A 232 -12.26 16.97 10.13
N PRO A 233 -11.98 18.12 10.76
CA PRO A 233 -12.41 19.41 10.23
C PRO A 233 -11.78 19.66 8.87
N TRP A 234 -12.59 20.12 7.93
CA TRP A 234 -12.08 20.47 6.59
C TRP A 234 -11.15 21.67 6.71
N PRO A 235 -9.95 21.64 6.11
CA PRO A 235 -9.04 22.79 6.12
C PRO A 235 -9.63 24.00 5.39
N THR A 236 -9.15 25.17 5.74
CA THR A 236 -9.48 26.39 5.02
C THR A 236 -8.92 26.36 3.59
N ASP A 237 -9.44 27.18 2.70
CA ASP A 237 -8.96 27.29 1.31
C ASP A 237 -7.48 27.66 1.27
N GLU A 238 -6.98 28.48 2.19
CA GLU A 238 -5.58 28.87 2.29
C GLU A 238 -4.70 27.67 2.69
N GLU A 239 -5.12 26.90 3.70
CA GLU A 239 -4.44 25.67 4.12
C GLU A 239 -4.42 24.63 3.00
N MET A 240 -5.49 24.51 2.22
CA MET A 240 -5.57 23.59 1.08
C MET A 240 -4.67 23.99 -0.11
N GLN A 241 -4.22 25.23 -0.17
CA GLN A 241 -3.20 25.67 -1.16
C GLN A 241 -1.80 25.17 -0.79
N ASN A 242 -1.53 24.96 0.50
CA ASN A 242 -0.25 24.39 0.94
C ASN A 242 -0.25 22.88 0.70
N VAL A 243 0.67 22.41 -0.15
CA VAL A 243 0.76 21.00 -0.54
C VAL A 243 0.98 20.07 0.64
N PHE A 244 1.79 20.46 1.62
CA PHE A 244 2.09 19.63 2.78
C PHE A 244 0.88 19.50 3.71
N THR A 245 0.20 20.61 4.00
CA THR A 245 -1.03 20.63 4.80
C THR A 245 -2.13 19.80 4.15
N ARG A 246 -2.30 19.97 2.84
CA ARG A 246 -3.28 19.20 2.06
C ARG A 246 -2.96 17.70 2.05
N SER A 247 -1.69 17.34 1.86
CA SER A 247 -1.26 15.94 1.90
C SER A 247 -1.47 15.32 3.27
N ALA A 248 -1.12 16.03 4.34
CA ALA A 248 -1.35 15.58 5.71
C ALA A 248 -2.84 15.38 5.98
N PHE A 249 -3.70 16.31 5.56
CA PHE A 249 -5.15 16.20 5.73
C PHE A 249 -5.72 14.95 5.05
N PHE A 250 -5.36 14.70 3.80
CA PHE A 250 -5.85 13.51 3.10
C PHE A 250 -5.30 12.22 3.70
N PHE A 251 -4.04 12.22 4.12
CA PHE A 251 -3.47 11.10 4.84
C PHE A 251 -4.22 10.81 6.15
N ASP A 252 -4.46 11.83 6.97
CA ASP A 252 -5.19 11.69 8.24
C ASP A 252 -6.63 11.21 8.02
N ARG A 253 -7.30 11.70 6.97
CA ARG A 253 -8.64 11.23 6.58
C ARG A 253 -8.63 9.74 6.25
N ASP A 254 -7.69 9.29 5.42
CA ASP A 254 -7.61 7.90 4.99
C ASP A 254 -7.24 6.99 6.18
N GLN A 255 -6.38 7.48 7.10
CA GLN A 255 -6.10 6.82 8.37
C GLN A 255 -7.36 6.62 9.23
N LEU A 256 -8.20 7.65 9.36
CA LEU A 256 -9.46 7.57 10.11
C LEU A 256 -10.40 6.55 9.44
N HIS A 257 -10.50 6.55 8.13
CA HIS A 257 -11.32 5.60 7.38
C HIS A 257 -10.86 4.15 7.59
N ILE A 258 -9.55 3.88 7.50
CA ILE A 258 -8.99 2.56 7.75
C ILE A 258 -9.29 2.11 9.19
N ARG A 259 -9.07 2.97 10.18
CA ARG A 259 -9.34 2.65 11.59
C ARG A 259 -10.82 2.44 11.90
N ASN A 260 -11.71 3.05 11.13
CA ASN A 260 -13.15 2.86 11.19
C ASN A 260 -13.66 1.68 10.34
N SER A 261 -12.74 0.93 9.76
CA SER A 261 -12.99 -0.31 9.02
C SER A 261 -12.54 -1.53 9.83
N ASN A 262 -12.89 -2.72 9.41
CA ASN A 262 -12.41 -3.98 9.98
C ASN A 262 -12.04 -5.01 8.92
N LEU A 263 -11.99 -4.61 7.66
CA LEU A 263 -11.42 -5.34 6.54
C LEU A 263 -11.05 -4.37 5.42
N VAL A 264 -10.25 -4.83 4.45
CA VAL A 264 -9.94 -4.08 3.24
C VAL A 264 -10.28 -4.90 2.00
N ILE A 265 -10.78 -4.20 0.97
CA ILE A 265 -10.90 -4.73 -0.40
C ILE A 265 -10.10 -3.80 -1.31
N ALA A 266 -8.97 -4.28 -1.81
CA ALA A 266 -8.00 -3.51 -2.56
C ALA A 266 -8.06 -3.82 -4.06
N ASN A 267 -8.04 -2.79 -4.90
CA ASN A 267 -7.81 -2.93 -6.34
C ASN A 267 -6.31 -3.06 -6.58
N LEU A 268 -5.86 -4.26 -6.92
CA LEU A 268 -4.45 -4.57 -7.14
C LEU A 268 -4.11 -4.74 -8.63
N ASN A 269 -4.90 -4.13 -9.51
CA ASN A 269 -4.55 -4.04 -10.92
C ASN A 269 -3.31 -3.14 -11.10
N PRO A 270 -2.51 -3.38 -12.14
CA PRO A 270 -1.37 -2.53 -12.47
C PRO A 270 -1.75 -1.07 -12.64
N TYR A 271 -0.89 -0.17 -12.16
CA TYR A 271 -1.05 1.27 -12.21
C TYR A 271 0.29 1.93 -12.58
N HIS A 272 0.31 2.74 -13.63
CA HIS A 272 1.52 3.41 -14.16
C HIS A 272 2.73 2.48 -14.44
N GLY A 273 2.47 1.18 -14.68
CA GLY A 273 3.52 0.18 -14.92
C GLY A 273 3.02 -1.23 -14.61
N HIS A 274 3.90 -2.04 -14.03
CA HIS A 274 3.57 -3.42 -13.66
C HIS A 274 3.10 -3.56 -12.22
N GLU A 275 3.43 -2.61 -11.37
CA GLU A 275 3.07 -2.58 -9.96
C GLU A 275 1.65 -2.01 -9.76
N PRO A 276 0.92 -2.43 -8.71
CA PRO A 276 -0.31 -1.75 -8.28
C PRO A 276 -0.02 -0.33 -7.77
N ASP A 277 -1.06 0.49 -7.63
CA ASP A 277 -0.96 1.79 -6.98
C ASP A 277 -0.36 1.68 -5.57
N SER A 278 0.69 2.45 -5.33
CA SER A 278 1.44 2.40 -4.08
C SER A 278 0.63 2.85 -2.86
N GLY A 279 -0.31 3.78 -3.03
CA GLY A 279 -1.23 4.16 -1.95
C GLY A 279 -2.11 2.99 -1.52
N THR A 280 -2.73 2.34 -2.48
CA THR A 280 -3.55 1.13 -2.27
C THR A 280 -2.75 0.01 -1.59
N VAL A 281 -1.50 -0.21 -2.01
CA VAL A 281 -0.63 -1.24 -1.43
C VAL A 281 -0.24 -0.89 0.01
N PHE A 282 0.08 0.37 0.29
CA PHE A 282 0.37 0.84 1.65
C PHE A 282 -0.84 0.63 2.59
N GLU A 283 -2.04 1.02 2.14
CA GLU A 283 -3.28 0.86 2.88
C GLU A 283 -3.59 -0.62 3.18
N ALA A 284 -3.39 -1.50 2.19
CA ALA A 284 -3.51 -2.94 2.39
C ALA A 284 -2.48 -3.46 3.41
N GLY A 285 -1.23 -2.99 3.35
CA GLY A 285 -0.18 -3.30 4.32
C GLY A 285 -0.52 -2.82 5.74
N MET A 286 -1.07 -1.62 5.86
CA MET A 286 -1.54 -1.09 7.14
C MET A 286 -2.67 -1.95 7.73
N CYS A 287 -3.69 -2.29 6.93
CA CYS A 287 -4.79 -3.17 7.34
C CYS A 287 -4.26 -4.55 7.78
N PHE A 288 -3.32 -5.11 7.02
CA PHE A 288 -2.68 -6.37 7.37
C PHE A 288 -1.94 -6.28 8.71
N GLY A 289 -1.18 -5.23 8.94
CA GLY A 289 -0.47 -4.98 10.20
C GLY A 289 -1.41 -4.77 11.40
N LEU A 290 -2.61 -4.26 11.17
CA LEU A 290 -3.70 -4.14 12.16
C LEU A 290 -4.42 -5.49 12.41
N GLY A 291 -4.12 -6.53 11.63
CA GLY A 291 -4.77 -7.84 11.75
C GLY A 291 -6.13 -7.93 11.06
N TYR A 292 -6.45 -7.03 10.15
CA TYR A 292 -7.70 -7.06 9.40
C TYR A 292 -7.66 -8.15 8.32
N PRO A 293 -8.79 -8.77 7.97
CA PRO A 293 -8.92 -9.55 6.75
C PRO A 293 -8.60 -8.68 5.53
N CYS A 294 -7.62 -9.11 4.72
CA CYS A 294 -7.19 -8.39 3.53
C CYS A 294 -7.58 -9.15 2.27
N TYR A 295 -8.39 -8.52 1.45
CA TYR A 295 -8.81 -9.02 0.14
C TYR A 295 -8.33 -8.07 -0.95
N GLY A 296 -7.95 -8.62 -2.09
CA GLY A 296 -7.61 -7.86 -3.27
C GLY A 296 -8.24 -8.45 -4.52
N PHE A 297 -8.54 -7.64 -5.51
CA PHE A 297 -8.98 -8.13 -6.80
C PHE A 297 -8.04 -7.67 -7.92
N ILE A 298 -7.90 -8.54 -8.90
CA ILE A 298 -7.08 -8.34 -10.08
C ILE A 298 -7.77 -8.94 -11.31
N SER A 299 -7.75 -8.21 -12.42
CA SER A 299 -8.40 -8.64 -13.65
C SER A 299 -7.57 -9.64 -14.46
N ASP A 300 -6.25 -9.60 -14.33
CA ASP A 300 -5.31 -10.51 -14.98
C ASP A 300 -4.51 -11.26 -13.92
N ASP A 301 -4.87 -12.53 -13.69
CA ASP A 301 -4.26 -13.39 -12.67
C ASP A 301 -3.13 -14.27 -13.21
N ARG A 302 -2.66 -14.03 -14.44
CA ARG A 302 -1.50 -14.74 -14.96
C ARG A 302 -0.25 -14.44 -14.14
N PRO A 303 0.65 -15.42 -13.98
CA PRO A 303 1.92 -15.23 -13.28
C PRO A 303 2.73 -14.03 -13.81
N LEU A 304 3.53 -13.41 -12.95
CA LEU A 304 4.36 -12.26 -13.32
C LEU A 304 5.23 -12.53 -14.55
N ILE A 305 5.78 -13.74 -14.68
CA ILE A 305 6.61 -14.14 -15.83
C ILE A 305 5.87 -14.15 -17.16
N GLU A 306 4.54 -14.19 -17.15
CA GLU A 306 3.69 -14.11 -18.35
C GLU A 306 3.19 -12.69 -18.62
N ARG A 307 3.25 -11.81 -17.62
CA ARG A 307 2.76 -10.44 -17.71
C ARG A 307 3.88 -9.43 -17.94
N ILE A 308 5.07 -9.73 -17.43
CA ILE A 308 6.28 -8.91 -17.63
C ILE A 308 7.04 -9.46 -18.83
N ASN A 309 7.45 -8.57 -19.73
CA ASN A 309 8.32 -8.96 -20.85
C ASN A 309 9.68 -9.39 -20.31
N CYS A 310 9.87 -10.68 -20.16
CA CYS A 310 11.06 -11.27 -19.57
C CYS A 310 11.55 -12.50 -20.35
N LEU A 311 12.82 -12.81 -20.18
CA LEU A 311 13.46 -13.97 -20.80
C LEU A 311 14.09 -14.86 -19.72
N LYS A 312 14.02 -16.17 -19.94
CA LYS A 312 14.67 -17.15 -19.08
C LYS A 312 16.18 -17.23 -19.45
N GLY A 313 17.03 -16.96 -18.47
CA GLY A 313 18.48 -17.07 -18.61
C GLY A 313 18.97 -18.52 -18.53
N GLU A 314 20.27 -18.73 -18.80
CA GLU A 314 20.94 -20.03 -18.68
C GLU A 314 20.91 -20.57 -17.24
N ASP A 315 20.86 -19.69 -16.25
CA ASP A 315 20.70 -20.00 -14.82
C ASP A 315 19.27 -20.39 -14.43
N GLY A 316 18.34 -20.47 -15.40
CA GLY A 316 16.97 -20.85 -15.20
C GLY A 316 16.08 -19.74 -14.65
N LYS A 317 16.60 -18.53 -14.40
CA LYS A 317 15.85 -17.41 -13.84
C LYS A 317 15.34 -16.49 -14.92
N TYR A 318 14.18 -15.88 -14.68
CA TYR A 318 13.58 -14.89 -15.58
C TYR A 318 14.10 -13.49 -15.26
N ARG A 319 14.38 -12.73 -16.31
CA ARG A 319 14.80 -11.32 -16.21
C ARG A 319 14.09 -10.48 -17.25
N ASP A 320 13.66 -9.29 -16.82
CA ASP A 320 13.09 -8.30 -17.74
C ASP A 320 14.16 -7.61 -18.60
N ILE A 321 13.74 -6.62 -19.39
CA ILE A 321 14.62 -5.88 -20.29
C ILE A 321 15.71 -5.11 -19.54
N GLU A 322 15.47 -4.71 -18.30
CA GLU A 322 16.41 -4.02 -17.42
C GLU A 322 17.31 -4.99 -16.65
N LYS A 323 17.17 -6.29 -16.93
CA LYS A 323 17.87 -7.41 -16.28
C LYS A 323 17.48 -7.62 -14.82
N TYR A 324 16.38 -7.05 -14.36
CA TYR A 324 15.86 -7.32 -13.05
C TYR A 324 15.22 -8.72 -13.00
N LEU A 325 15.44 -9.42 -11.91
CA LEU A 325 14.82 -10.72 -11.68
C LEU A 325 13.28 -10.57 -11.65
N VAL A 326 12.58 -11.48 -12.31
CA VAL A 326 11.12 -11.61 -12.25
C VAL A 326 10.81 -12.85 -11.43
N GLU A 327 9.96 -12.69 -10.42
CA GLU A 327 9.54 -13.79 -9.55
C GLU A 327 8.75 -14.85 -10.34
N ASP A 328 9.12 -16.13 -10.18
CA ASP A 328 8.48 -17.29 -10.81
C ASP A 328 7.85 -18.20 -9.76
N TYR A 329 6.96 -17.63 -8.94
CA TYR A 329 6.21 -18.36 -7.90
C TYR A 329 4.77 -18.69 -8.30
N GLY A 330 4.40 -18.40 -9.55
CA GLY A 330 3.04 -18.60 -10.05
C GLY A 330 2.05 -17.51 -9.59
N PHE A 331 2.51 -16.42 -8.99
CA PHE A 331 1.67 -15.31 -8.55
C PHE A 331 1.58 -14.20 -9.60
N PRO A 332 0.43 -13.50 -9.67
CA PRO A 332 0.27 -12.34 -10.53
C PRO A 332 0.89 -11.05 -9.97
N LEU A 333 1.33 -11.06 -8.72
CA LEU A 333 1.92 -9.94 -7.99
C LEU A 333 3.16 -10.43 -7.25
N ALA A 334 3.95 -9.48 -6.73
CA ALA A 334 5.06 -9.81 -5.84
C ALA A 334 4.60 -10.75 -4.72
N ALA A 335 5.37 -11.79 -4.46
CA ALA A 335 4.97 -12.88 -3.55
C ALA A 335 4.57 -12.38 -2.16
N ARG A 336 5.25 -11.37 -1.64
CA ARG A 336 4.93 -10.74 -0.34
C ARG A 336 3.48 -10.27 -0.29
N LEU A 337 3.03 -9.55 -1.30
CA LEU A 337 1.66 -9.05 -1.40
C LEU A 337 0.68 -10.19 -1.68
N ALA A 338 1.01 -11.06 -2.64
CA ALA A 338 0.14 -12.16 -3.06
C ALA A 338 -0.17 -13.18 -1.96
N THR A 339 0.72 -13.34 -0.96
CA THR A 339 0.53 -14.27 0.15
C THR A 339 -0.10 -13.64 1.40
N CYS A 340 -0.03 -12.32 1.53
CA CYS A 340 -0.62 -11.60 2.66
C CYS A 340 -2.05 -11.11 2.37
N VAL A 341 -2.40 -10.96 1.10
CA VAL A 341 -3.73 -10.52 0.64
C VAL A 341 -4.41 -11.67 -0.09
N LYS A 342 -5.64 -11.97 0.25
CA LYS A 342 -6.43 -12.97 -0.49
C LYS A 342 -6.85 -12.41 -1.84
N LEU A 343 -6.18 -12.90 -2.90
CA LEU A 343 -6.43 -12.44 -4.26
C LEU A 343 -7.68 -13.07 -4.86
N ILE A 344 -8.46 -12.25 -5.55
CA ILE A 344 -9.68 -12.64 -6.26
C ILE A 344 -9.52 -12.22 -7.73
N HIS A 345 -9.52 -13.18 -8.63
CA HIS A 345 -9.54 -12.89 -10.06
C HIS A 345 -10.90 -12.35 -10.48
N GLY A 346 -10.95 -11.15 -11.02
CA GLY A 346 -12.14 -10.48 -11.52
C GLY A 346 -12.24 -9.01 -11.14
N ASP A 347 -13.47 -8.53 -11.06
CA ASP A 347 -13.81 -7.14 -10.73
C ASP A 347 -14.25 -6.97 -9.27
N PHE A 348 -14.51 -5.72 -8.89
CA PHE A 348 -14.99 -5.37 -7.56
C PHE A 348 -16.30 -6.08 -7.19
N THR A 349 -17.25 -6.24 -8.12
CA THR A 349 -18.54 -6.89 -7.84
C THR A 349 -18.34 -8.35 -7.44
N LYS A 350 -17.45 -9.06 -8.16
CA LYS A 350 -17.09 -10.44 -7.84
C LYS A 350 -16.37 -10.52 -6.50
N ALA A 351 -15.43 -9.60 -6.24
CA ALA A 351 -14.71 -9.53 -4.97
C ALA A 351 -15.67 -9.33 -3.80
N ALA A 352 -16.54 -8.32 -3.85
CA ALA A 352 -17.52 -8.03 -2.82
C ALA A 352 -18.44 -9.23 -2.51
N ARG A 353 -18.88 -9.97 -3.54
CA ARG A 353 -19.71 -11.17 -3.38
C ARG A 353 -18.94 -12.28 -2.66
N ILE A 354 -17.70 -12.56 -3.06
CA ILE A 354 -16.86 -13.60 -2.43
C ILE A 354 -16.59 -13.23 -0.97
N VAL A 355 -16.17 -11.99 -0.71
CA VAL A 355 -15.93 -11.47 0.64
C VAL A 355 -17.17 -11.67 1.52
N ALA A 356 -18.35 -11.23 1.06
CA ALA A 356 -19.58 -11.35 1.82
C ALA A 356 -19.97 -12.81 2.11
N THR A 357 -19.68 -13.73 1.17
CA THR A 357 -19.91 -15.16 1.37
C THR A 357 -18.99 -15.73 2.45
N GLU A 358 -17.72 -15.39 2.44
CA GLU A 358 -16.74 -15.83 3.43
C GLU A 358 -16.99 -15.25 4.82
N LEU A 359 -17.45 -14.01 4.88
CA LEU A 359 -17.87 -13.36 6.14
C LEU A 359 -19.20 -13.91 6.68
N GLY A 360 -19.87 -14.79 5.93
CA GLY A 360 -21.14 -15.39 6.32
C GLY A 360 -22.34 -14.41 6.32
N VAL A 361 -22.19 -13.24 5.70
CA VAL A 361 -23.26 -12.22 5.63
C VAL A 361 -24.11 -12.32 4.36
N TYR A 362 -23.66 -13.14 3.39
CA TYR A 362 -24.38 -13.42 2.14
C TYR A 362 -24.29 -14.90 1.76
N SER A 363 -25.36 -15.42 1.13
CA SER A 363 -25.41 -16.78 0.59
C SER A 363 -26.20 -16.80 -0.69
N ASP A 364 -25.64 -17.34 -1.77
CA ASP A 364 -26.31 -17.52 -3.06
C ASP A 364 -27.54 -18.47 -2.96
N ALA A 365 -27.57 -19.33 -1.96
CA ALA A 365 -28.68 -20.31 -1.76
C ALA A 365 -30.02 -19.68 -1.34
N LYS A 366 -30.03 -18.41 -0.92
CA LYS A 366 -31.28 -17.71 -0.52
C LYS A 366 -32.13 -17.23 -1.71
N LYS A 367 -31.67 -17.34 -2.94
CA LYS A 367 -32.43 -16.97 -4.16
C LYS A 367 -33.34 -18.07 -4.70
N THR A 368 -33.22 -19.32 -4.22
CA THR A 368 -33.98 -20.45 -4.75
C THR A 368 -35.24 -20.80 -3.95
N ALA A 369 -35.57 -20.10 -2.89
CA ALA A 369 -36.76 -20.32 -2.11
C ALA A 369 -37.77 -19.17 -2.28
N ALA A 370 -38.30 -19.01 -3.49
CA ALA A 370 -39.65 -18.45 -3.63
C ALA A 370 -40.63 -19.59 -3.38
N PRO A 371 -41.59 -19.44 -2.45
CA PRO A 371 -42.58 -20.49 -2.23
C PRO A 371 -43.49 -20.57 -3.45
N HIS A 372 -43.44 -21.71 -4.16
CA HIS A 372 -44.52 -22.09 -5.04
C HIS A 372 -45.75 -22.35 -4.15
N THR A 373 -46.63 -21.37 -3.99
CA THR A 373 -47.98 -21.59 -3.60
C THR A 373 -48.71 -22.21 -4.76
N VAL A 374 -48.80 -23.51 -4.75
CA VAL A 374 -49.79 -24.24 -5.58
C VAL A 374 -51.14 -23.99 -4.92
N ALA A 375 -51.94 -23.13 -5.55
CA ALA A 375 -53.37 -23.06 -5.23
C ALA A 375 -54.05 -24.26 -5.89
N GLU A 376 -54.33 -25.29 -5.09
CA GLU A 376 -55.33 -26.30 -5.47
C GLU A 376 -56.67 -25.62 -5.64
N ARG A 377 -57.15 -25.52 -6.84
CA ARG A 377 -58.60 -25.35 -7.12
C ARG A 377 -59.18 -26.75 -7.22
N SER A 378 -59.81 -27.21 -6.16
CA SER A 378 -60.79 -28.28 -6.20
C SER A 378 -62.04 -27.78 -6.90
N ALA A 379 -62.46 -28.61 -7.84
CA ALA A 379 -63.70 -28.47 -8.59
C ALA A 379 -64.95 -28.72 -7.69
N LEU A 380 -65.96 -27.98 -7.98
CA LEU A 380 -67.37 -28.43 -8.06
C LEU A 380 -68.04 -27.62 -9.15
#